data_79aa190aee5ba0c43aabc7cd3c0aef82
#
_entry.id   79aa190aee5ba0c43aabc7cd3c0aef82
#
_cell.length_a   1.000
_cell.length_b   1.000
_cell.length_c   1.000
_cell.angle_alpha   90.00
_cell.angle_beta   90.00
_cell.angle_gamma   90.00
#
_symmetry.space_group_name_H-M   'P 1'
#
loop_
_entity.id
_entity.type
_entity.pdbx_description
1 polymer ?
#
loop_
_entity_poly.entity_id
_entity_poly.type
_entity_poly.pdbx_seq_one_letter_code
_entity_poly.pdbx_strand_id
1 'polypeptide(L)'
;MNIQQMMKQAQQMQEKLQKQMAEMKVEATAGGGMVTVVMSGSKQLLSLKIDPEAVSKDDVEMLQDLILAAINDAQRKADDELNKSMGGMMGGMKIPGM
;
A
#
# COMPACT_ATOMS: atom_id res chain seq x y z
N MET A 1 35.23 -13.45 0.33
CA MET A 1 34.25 -12.39 -0.01
C MET A 1 34.55 -11.17 0.83
N ASN A 2 34.72 -10.03 0.20
CA ASN A 2 35.11 -8.87 0.96
C ASN A 2 33.87 -8.08 1.40
N ILE A 3 34.02 -7.32 2.49
CA ILE A 3 32.90 -6.61 3.12
C ILE A 3 32.30 -5.57 2.17
N GLN A 4 33.13 -4.94 1.33
CA GLN A 4 32.67 -3.95 0.37
C GLN A 4 31.73 -4.56 -0.67
N GLN A 5 32.01 -5.77 -1.13
CA GLN A 5 31.13 -6.46 -2.06
C GLN A 5 29.81 -6.83 -1.42
N MET A 6 29.86 -7.26 -0.16
CA MET A 6 28.64 -7.61 0.58
C MET A 6 27.77 -6.39 0.78
N MET A 7 28.37 -5.25 1.13
CA MET A 7 27.62 -4.01 1.32
C MET A 7 27.01 -3.52 0.00
N LYS A 8 27.76 -3.65 -1.09
CA LYS A 8 27.24 -3.26 -2.40
C LYS A 8 26.06 -4.10 -2.82
N GLN A 9 26.13 -5.41 -2.59
CA GLN A 9 25.02 -6.31 -2.90
C GLN A 9 23.80 -5.98 -2.05
N ALA A 10 24.00 -5.69 -0.75
CA ALA A 10 22.91 -5.32 0.14
C ALA A 10 22.24 -4.02 -0.31
N GLN A 11 23.04 -3.02 -0.73
CA GLN A 11 22.50 -1.77 -1.24
C GLN A 11 21.68 -1.98 -2.51
N GLN A 12 22.19 -2.80 -3.43
CA GLN A 12 21.48 -3.09 -4.68
C GLN A 12 20.16 -3.79 -4.41
N MET A 13 20.15 -4.74 -3.48
CA MET A 13 18.92 -5.44 -3.11
C MET A 13 17.93 -4.49 -2.46
N GLN A 14 18.41 -3.60 -1.60
CA GLN A 14 17.53 -2.63 -0.94
C GLN A 14 16.91 -1.67 -1.95
N GLU A 15 17.71 -1.17 -2.90
CA GLU A 15 17.21 -0.30 -3.97
C GLU A 15 16.17 -1.02 -4.82
N LYS A 16 16.40 -2.28 -5.13
CA LYS A 16 15.47 -3.08 -5.92
C LYS A 16 14.14 -3.26 -5.19
N LEU A 17 14.20 -3.53 -3.88
CA LEU A 17 13.00 -3.68 -3.06
C LEU A 17 12.22 -2.38 -3.00
N GLN A 18 12.91 -1.26 -2.78
CA GLN A 18 12.27 0.05 -2.74
C GLN A 18 11.57 0.36 -4.07
N LYS A 19 12.24 0.05 -5.17
CA LYS A 19 11.66 0.27 -6.49
C LYS A 19 10.42 -0.59 -6.71
N GLN A 20 10.48 -1.86 -6.31
CA GLN A 20 9.33 -2.75 -6.42
C GLN A 20 8.16 -2.25 -5.58
N MET A 21 8.43 -1.76 -4.37
CA MET A 21 7.39 -1.21 -3.51
C MET A 21 6.78 0.05 -4.11
N ALA A 22 7.61 0.91 -4.71
CA ALA A 22 7.12 2.14 -5.32
C ALA A 22 6.27 1.86 -6.57
N GLU A 23 6.55 0.79 -7.29
CA GLU A 23 5.80 0.39 -8.48
C GLU A 23 4.54 -0.39 -8.15
N MET A 24 4.46 -0.99 -6.97
CA MET A 24 3.28 -1.71 -6.52
C MET A 24 2.15 -0.72 -6.24
N LYS A 25 0.95 -1.04 -6.73
CA LYS A 25 -0.21 -0.18 -6.54
C LYS A 25 -1.38 -1.00 -6.04
N VAL A 26 -2.08 -0.46 -5.04
CA VAL A 26 -3.33 -1.02 -4.56
C VAL A 26 -4.42 0.03 -4.68
N GLU A 27 -5.64 -0.42 -4.91
CA GLU A 27 -6.80 0.45 -5.01
C GLU A 27 -7.81 0.07 -3.95
N ALA A 28 -8.41 1.07 -3.33
CA ALA A 28 -9.45 0.87 -2.34
C ALA A 28 -10.58 1.87 -2.56
N THR A 29 -11.78 1.46 -2.24
CA THR A 29 -12.96 2.31 -2.35
C THR A 29 -13.74 2.33 -1.05
N ALA A 30 -14.55 3.35 -0.88
CA ALA A 30 -15.48 3.45 0.23
C ALA A 30 -16.79 4.05 -0.26
N GLY A 31 -17.89 3.73 0.45
CA GLY A 31 -19.20 4.27 0.12
C GLY A 31 -19.73 3.81 -1.24
N GLY A 32 -19.47 2.56 -1.61
CA GLY A 32 -19.94 2.03 -2.88
C GLY A 32 -19.28 2.66 -4.09
N GLY A 33 -18.04 3.11 -3.94
CA GLY A 33 -17.28 3.73 -5.03
C GLY A 33 -17.33 5.24 -5.03
N MET A 34 -17.91 5.85 -4.00
CA MET A 34 -17.94 7.32 -3.89
C MET A 34 -16.56 7.92 -3.71
N VAL A 35 -15.67 7.18 -3.03
CA VAL A 35 -14.28 7.60 -2.85
C VAL A 35 -13.41 6.45 -3.29
N THR A 36 -12.44 6.74 -4.15
CA THR A 36 -11.46 5.76 -4.64
C THR A 36 -10.07 6.30 -4.42
N VAL A 37 -9.20 5.49 -3.82
CA VAL A 37 -7.81 5.85 -3.60
C VAL A 37 -6.90 4.82 -4.23
N VAL A 38 -5.74 5.28 -4.70
CA VAL A 38 -4.65 4.42 -5.18
C VAL A 38 -3.43 4.72 -4.35
N MET A 39 -2.82 3.67 -3.83
CA MET A 39 -1.68 3.79 -2.92
C MET A 39 -0.55 2.88 -3.40
N SER A 40 0.69 3.32 -3.23
CA SER A 40 1.86 2.49 -3.53
C SER A 40 2.12 1.50 -2.42
N GLY A 41 2.99 0.52 -2.69
CA GLY A 41 3.43 -0.42 -1.66
C GLY A 41 4.19 0.25 -0.53
N SER A 42 4.79 1.41 -0.77
CA SER A 42 5.45 2.20 0.26
C SER A 42 4.47 3.08 1.03
N LYS A 43 3.17 2.89 0.81
CA LYS A 43 2.08 3.60 1.48
C LYS A 43 2.00 5.08 1.13
N GLN A 44 2.48 5.42 -0.06
CA GLN A 44 2.30 6.76 -0.59
C GLN A 44 0.95 6.83 -1.31
N LEU A 45 0.14 7.82 -0.96
CA LEU A 45 -1.13 8.04 -1.64
C LEU A 45 -0.85 8.67 -3.01
N LEU A 46 -1.21 7.95 -4.07
CA LEU A 46 -0.91 8.36 -5.44
C LEU A 46 -2.08 9.09 -6.09
N SER A 47 -3.30 8.73 -5.72
CA SER A 47 -4.49 9.28 -6.36
C SER A 47 -5.66 9.21 -5.39
N LEU A 48 -6.50 10.22 -5.45
CA LEU A 48 -7.74 10.31 -4.69
C LEU A 48 -8.82 10.82 -5.63
N LYS A 49 -9.87 10.02 -5.82
CA LYS A 49 -11.02 10.43 -6.63
C LYS A 49 -12.25 10.45 -5.75
N ILE A 50 -13.02 11.50 -5.87
CA ILE A 50 -14.26 11.70 -5.14
C ILE A 50 -15.37 11.88 -6.15
N ASP A 51 -16.42 11.06 -6.06
CA ASP A 51 -17.61 11.23 -6.87
C ASP A 51 -18.27 12.56 -6.48
N PRO A 52 -18.59 13.43 -7.43
CA PRO A 52 -19.25 14.69 -7.09
C PRO A 52 -20.54 14.54 -6.30
N GLU A 53 -21.25 13.43 -6.47
CA GLU A 53 -22.47 13.17 -5.72
C GLU A 53 -22.21 12.96 -4.23
N ALA A 54 -20.98 12.59 -3.85
CA ALA A 54 -20.61 12.43 -2.45
C ALA A 54 -20.33 13.77 -1.77
N VAL A 55 -20.18 14.84 -2.53
CA VAL A 55 -19.83 16.15 -1.99
C VAL A 55 -21.11 16.90 -1.66
N SER A 56 -21.38 17.04 -0.37
CA SER A 56 -22.52 17.79 0.13
C SER A 56 -22.03 18.72 1.23
N LYS A 57 -22.32 20.01 1.08
CA LYS A 57 -21.97 20.98 2.12
C LYS A 57 -22.72 20.73 3.42
N ASP A 58 -23.82 19.99 3.35
CA ASP A 58 -24.64 19.68 4.52
C ASP A 58 -24.15 18.43 5.26
N ASP A 59 -23.26 17.65 4.62
CA ASP A 59 -22.73 16.41 5.23
C ASP A 59 -21.27 16.21 4.87
N VAL A 60 -20.44 17.17 5.22
CA VAL A 60 -18.99 17.10 5.01
C VAL A 60 -18.36 15.99 5.83
N GLU A 61 -18.94 15.73 7.02
CA GLU A 61 -18.44 14.71 7.93
C GLU A 61 -18.53 13.31 7.31
N MET A 62 -19.59 13.02 6.59
CA MET A 62 -19.72 11.75 5.86
C MET A 62 -18.58 11.60 4.86
N LEU A 63 -18.27 12.65 4.10
CA LEU A 63 -17.19 12.60 3.13
C LEU A 63 -15.83 12.38 3.80
N GLN A 64 -15.60 13.03 4.92
CA GLN A 64 -14.37 12.82 5.71
C GLN A 64 -14.22 11.37 6.13
N ASP A 65 -15.30 10.78 6.62
CA ASP A 65 -15.30 9.39 7.05
C ASP A 65 -15.04 8.43 5.89
N LEU A 66 -15.62 8.71 4.73
CA LEU A 66 -15.38 7.88 3.53
C LEU A 66 -13.92 7.95 3.09
N ILE A 67 -13.33 9.13 3.12
CA ILE A 67 -11.92 9.30 2.75
C ILE A 67 -11.02 8.52 3.72
N LEU A 68 -11.28 8.65 5.02
CA LEU A 68 -10.51 7.91 6.03
C LEU A 68 -10.64 6.41 5.83
N ALA A 69 -11.85 5.93 5.60
CA ALA A 69 -12.09 4.50 5.41
C ALA A 69 -11.34 3.99 4.18
N ALA A 70 -11.38 4.73 3.06
CA ALA A 70 -10.71 4.33 1.83
C ALA A 70 -9.18 4.28 2.02
N ILE A 71 -8.61 5.28 2.67
CA ILE A 71 -7.17 5.34 2.91
C ILE A 71 -6.73 4.22 3.84
N ASN A 72 -7.45 3.99 4.92
CA ASN A 72 -7.14 2.92 5.86
C ASN A 72 -7.21 1.55 5.20
N ASP A 73 -8.20 1.35 4.35
CA ASP A 73 -8.35 0.09 3.61
C ASP A 73 -7.20 -0.09 2.61
N ALA A 74 -6.79 0.99 1.94
CA ALA A 74 -5.65 0.95 1.02
C ALA A 74 -4.35 0.60 1.75
N GLN A 75 -4.14 1.14 2.94
CA GLN A 75 -2.96 0.82 3.74
C GLN A 75 -2.93 -0.66 4.11
N ARG A 76 -4.08 -1.22 4.49
CA ARG A 76 -4.18 -2.62 4.81
C ARG A 76 -3.90 -3.49 3.59
N LYS A 77 -4.45 -3.11 2.43
CA LYS A 77 -4.20 -3.83 1.18
C LYS A 77 -2.75 -3.77 0.77
N ALA A 78 -2.09 -2.62 0.95
CA ALA A 78 -0.67 -2.49 0.66
C ALA A 78 0.16 -3.41 1.55
N ASP A 79 -0.16 -3.46 2.84
CA ASP A 79 0.52 -4.36 3.78
C ASP A 79 0.30 -5.82 3.38
N ASP A 80 -0.93 -6.19 3.00
CA ASP A 80 -1.23 -7.56 2.59
C ASP A 80 -0.45 -7.95 1.35
N GLU A 81 -0.37 -7.05 0.36
CA GLU A 81 0.38 -7.31 -0.86
C GLU A 81 1.89 -7.44 -0.59
N LEU A 82 2.42 -6.60 0.28
CA LEU A 82 3.82 -6.68 0.69
C LEU A 82 4.10 -8.01 1.40
N ASN A 83 3.21 -8.41 2.30
CA ASN A 83 3.36 -9.66 3.01
C ASN A 83 3.32 -10.86 2.07
N LYS A 84 2.47 -10.83 1.06
CA LYS A 84 2.42 -11.89 0.04
C LYS A 84 3.72 -11.96 -0.75
N SER A 85 4.25 -10.81 -1.17
CA SER A 85 5.50 -10.75 -1.91
C SER A 85 6.66 -11.27 -1.08
N MET A 86 6.75 -10.83 0.18
CA MET A 86 7.80 -11.26 1.09
C MET A 86 7.62 -12.72 1.50
N GLY A 87 6.36 -13.15 1.66
CA GLY A 87 6.05 -14.54 1.98
C GLY A 87 6.54 -15.51 0.91
N GLY A 88 6.48 -15.10 -0.36
CA GLY A 88 7.02 -15.89 -1.44
C GLY A 88 8.53 -16.01 -1.40
N MET A 89 9.21 -14.96 -0.98
CA MET A 89 10.66 -14.97 -0.82
C MET A 89 11.10 -15.69 0.46
N MET A 90 10.26 -15.70 1.47
CA MET A 90 10.56 -16.26 2.77
C MET A 90 9.71 -17.51 3.06
N GLY A 91 9.35 -18.23 2.00
CA GLY A 91 8.43 -19.34 2.11
C GLY A 91 8.87 -20.43 3.08
N GLY A 92 10.18 -20.59 3.30
CA GLY A 92 10.70 -21.54 4.26
C GLY A 92 10.68 -21.06 5.71
N MET A 93 10.31 -19.81 5.93
CA MET A 93 10.32 -19.19 7.25
C MET A 93 8.92 -18.98 7.80
N LYS A 94 7.96 -19.65 7.24
CA LYS A 94 6.59 -19.56 7.73
C LYS A 94 6.52 -20.05 9.16
N ILE A 95 5.99 -19.22 10.04
CA ILE A 95 5.89 -19.55 11.45
C ILE A 95 4.63 -20.38 11.68
N PRO A 96 4.77 -21.59 12.24
CA PRO A 96 3.60 -22.41 12.54
C PRO A 96 2.66 -21.71 13.51
N GLY A 97 1.39 -21.81 13.26
CA GLY A 97 0.39 -21.24 14.14
C GLY A 97 0.01 -19.80 13.84
N MET A 98 0.59 -19.23 12.79
CA MET A 98 0.24 -17.87 12.36
C MET A 98 -0.52 -17.88 11.07
#